data_008fb13425d165d6fc7031a4d009cfc6
#
_entry.id   008fb13425d165d6fc7031a4d009cfc6
#
_cell.length_a   1.000
_cell.length_b   1.000
_cell.length_c   1.000
_cell.angle_alpha   90.00
_cell.angle_beta   90.00
_cell.angle_gamma   90.00
#
_symmetry.space_group_name_H-M   'P 1'
#
loop_
_entity.id
_entity.type
_entity.pdbx_description
1 polymer ?
#
loop_
_entity_poly.entity_id
_entity_poly.type
_entity_poly.pdbx_seq_one_letter_code
_entity_poly.pdbx_strand_id
1 'polypeptide(L)'
;MDALDWDDPAVEERWCGECRRTVSEYLAKEGLDHGEIGSWPAWHVVPYVSLWAIESLLAPGHVGWWAICGDLPTDYLLAAAIKHPRKAMLAFADNWKEVASSMTKRVPHPHISIGPSEPNAELTAQLERRSDLLRQFAQDDSAWGSQYD
;
A
#
# COMPACT_ATOMS: atom_id res chain seq x y z
N MET A 1 -1.38 10.27 28.71
CA MET A 1 -0.65 9.30 27.86
C MET A 1 0.24 10.07 26.91
N ASP A 2 1.50 9.75 26.92
CA ASP A 2 2.45 10.45 26.06
C ASP A 2 2.28 10.01 24.61
N ALA A 3 2.41 10.97 23.70
CA ALA A 3 2.42 10.65 22.28
C ALA A 3 3.67 9.83 21.94
N LEU A 4 3.54 8.92 20.96
CA LEU A 4 4.68 8.17 20.47
C LEU A 4 5.65 9.11 19.76
N ASP A 5 6.93 8.87 19.99
CA ASP A 5 7.99 9.62 19.31
C ASP A 5 8.35 8.91 18.02
N TRP A 6 7.81 9.38 16.91
CA TRP A 6 8.03 8.76 15.60
C TRP A 6 9.45 8.96 15.06
N ASP A 7 10.23 9.83 15.70
CA ASP A 7 11.65 9.99 15.38
C ASP A 7 12.53 8.96 16.09
N ASP A 8 11.98 8.24 17.08
CA ASP A 8 12.70 7.18 17.78
C ASP A 8 12.80 5.94 16.88
N PRO A 9 14.03 5.49 16.54
CA PRO A 9 14.19 4.30 15.69
C PRO A 9 13.52 3.05 16.24
N ALA A 10 13.42 2.88 17.55
CA ALA A 10 12.74 1.72 18.13
C ALA A 10 11.24 1.75 17.90
N VAL A 11 10.64 2.95 17.94
CA VAL A 11 9.22 3.14 17.67
C VAL A 11 8.95 2.88 16.16
N GLU A 12 9.79 3.41 15.31
CA GLU A 12 9.71 3.19 13.87
C GLU A 12 9.81 1.70 13.53
N GLU A 13 10.79 1.01 14.09
CA GLU A 13 10.99 -0.42 13.85
C GLU A 13 9.77 -1.23 14.28
N ARG A 14 9.19 -0.92 15.42
CA ARG A 14 7.97 -1.59 15.89
C ARG A 14 6.81 -1.36 14.96
N TRP A 15 6.62 -0.13 14.51
CA TRP A 15 5.54 0.21 13.58
C TRP A 15 5.71 -0.54 12.26
N CYS A 16 6.92 -0.56 11.72
CA CYS A 16 7.20 -1.29 10.48
C CYS A 16 6.96 -2.79 10.66
N GLY A 17 7.33 -3.36 11.80
CA GLY A 17 7.08 -4.77 12.10
C GLY A 17 5.60 -5.10 12.17
N GLU A 18 4.81 -4.20 12.74
CA GLU A 18 3.35 -4.36 12.80
C GLU A 18 2.73 -4.28 11.39
N CYS A 19 3.22 -3.35 10.57
CA CYS A 19 2.77 -3.27 9.18
C CYS A 19 3.11 -4.54 8.40
N ARG A 20 4.33 -5.06 8.58
CA ARG A 20 4.73 -6.31 7.91
C ARG A 20 3.81 -7.46 8.29
N ARG A 21 3.49 -7.56 9.56
CA ARG A 21 2.56 -8.58 10.06
C ARG A 21 1.17 -8.41 9.45
N THR A 22 0.67 -7.19 9.40
CA THR A 22 -0.63 -6.88 8.81
C THR A 22 -0.66 -7.29 7.34
N VAL A 23 0.40 -6.98 6.59
CA VAL A 23 0.52 -7.38 5.19
C VAL A 23 0.50 -8.90 5.07
N SER A 24 1.29 -9.61 5.88
CA SER A 24 1.35 -11.07 5.85
C SER A 24 -0.02 -11.70 6.12
N GLU A 25 -0.72 -11.22 7.12
CA GLU A 25 -2.05 -11.73 7.47
C GLU A 25 -3.07 -11.42 6.37
N TYR A 26 -2.97 -10.23 5.78
CA TYR A 26 -3.87 -9.83 4.69
C TYR A 26 -3.68 -10.73 3.47
N LEU A 27 -2.45 -10.98 3.06
CA LEU A 27 -2.17 -11.83 1.90
C LEU A 27 -2.63 -13.27 2.14
N ALA A 28 -2.46 -13.76 3.36
CA ALA A 28 -2.96 -15.09 3.74
C ALA A 28 -4.48 -15.14 3.65
N LYS A 29 -5.15 -14.12 4.14
CA LYS A 29 -6.62 -14.02 4.09
C LYS A 29 -7.12 -13.98 2.65
N GLU A 30 -6.37 -13.31 1.77
CA GLU A 30 -6.71 -13.23 0.34
C GLU A 30 -6.38 -14.50 -0.42
N GLY A 31 -5.72 -15.47 0.23
CA GLY A 31 -5.38 -16.73 -0.40
C GLY A 31 -4.27 -16.62 -1.45
N LEU A 32 -3.44 -15.59 -1.34
CA LEU A 32 -2.35 -15.37 -2.29
C LEU A 32 -1.14 -16.23 -1.92
N ASP A 33 -0.68 -17.04 -2.87
CA ASP A 33 0.60 -17.74 -2.75
C ASP A 33 1.70 -16.78 -3.20
N HIS A 34 2.67 -16.53 -2.32
CA HIS A 34 3.72 -15.55 -2.60
C HIS A 34 5.04 -15.98 -1.96
N GLY A 35 6.14 -15.38 -2.42
CA GLY A 35 7.45 -15.55 -1.81
C GLY A 35 7.60 -14.71 -0.55
N GLU A 36 8.82 -14.39 -0.19
CA GLU A 36 9.07 -13.65 1.04
C GLU A 36 8.67 -12.19 0.94
N ILE A 37 8.11 -11.67 2.02
CA ILE A 37 7.89 -10.24 2.19
C ILE A 37 9.21 -9.64 2.68
N GLY A 38 9.62 -8.51 2.12
CA GLY A 38 10.83 -7.84 2.56
C GLY A 38 10.87 -7.66 4.07
N SER A 39 12.05 -7.73 4.67
CA SER A 39 12.21 -7.57 6.12
C SER A 39 12.01 -6.12 6.56
N TRP A 40 12.13 -5.19 5.62
CA TRP A 40 11.95 -3.76 5.82
C TRP A 40 11.13 -3.21 4.65
N PRO A 41 10.32 -2.17 4.88
CA PRO A 41 9.54 -1.62 3.77
C PRO A 41 10.44 -1.04 2.68
N ALA A 42 10.02 -1.21 1.43
CA ALA A 42 10.74 -0.63 0.31
C ALA A 42 10.71 0.90 0.36
N TRP A 43 9.66 1.45 0.94
CA TRP A 43 9.51 2.89 1.20
C TRP A 43 8.47 3.07 2.30
N HIS A 44 8.68 4.06 3.17
CA HIS A 44 7.70 4.32 4.23
C HIS A 44 7.83 5.75 4.78
N VAL A 45 6.73 6.21 5.32
CA VAL A 45 6.66 7.43 6.14
C VAL A 45 5.81 7.11 7.36
N VAL A 46 6.44 7.03 8.54
CA VAL A 46 5.71 6.75 9.77
C VAL A 46 4.92 7.98 10.21
N PRO A 47 3.72 7.84 10.71
CA PRO A 47 2.92 6.62 10.86
C PRO A 47 1.88 6.43 9.74
N TYR A 48 2.14 6.94 8.55
CA TYR A 48 1.13 7.10 7.51
C TYR A 48 1.10 5.96 6.51
N VAL A 49 2.23 5.56 5.95
CA VAL A 49 2.23 4.61 4.84
C VAL A 49 3.52 3.80 4.80
N SER A 50 3.39 2.51 4.46
CA SER A 50 4.51 1.64 4.14
C SER A 50 4.22 0.86 2.88
N LEU A 51 5.22 0.73 2.02
CA LEU A 51 5.17 -0.07 0.79
C LEU A 51 6.12 -1.25 0.94
N TRP A 52 5.66 -2.43 0.57
CA TRP A 52 6.38 -3.68 0.76
C TRP A 52 6.57 -4.40 -0.55
N ALA A 53 7.82 -4.79 -0.84
CA ALA A 53 8.14 -5.65 -1.97
C ALA A 53 7.97 -7.11 -1.54
N ILE A 54 7.25 -7.88 -2.36
CA ILE A 54 6.97 -9.29 -2.08
C ILE A 54 7.56 -10.11 -3.22
N GLU A 55 8.40 -11.07 -2.87
CA GLU A 55 9.12 -11.88 -3.85
C GLU A 55 8.19 -12.75 -4.67
N SER A 56 8.50 -12.87 -5.97
CA SER A 56 7.80 -13.77 -6.87
C SER A 56 8.17 -15.23 -6.58
N LEU A 57 7.19 -16.11 -6.59
CA LEU A 57 7.44 -17.56 -6.49
C LEU A 57 8.06 -18.12 -7.77
N LEU A 58 7.76 -17.49 -8.91
CA LEU A 58 8.22 -17.98 -10.21
C LEU A 58 9.61 -17.46 -10.58
N ALA A 59 10.00 -16.32 -10.01
CA ALA A 59 11.27 -15.67 -10.30
C ALA A 59 11.92 -15.19 -9.01
N PRO A 60 12.60 -16.07 -8.26
CA PRO A 60 13.26 -15.70 -7.02
C PRO A 60 14.20 -14.51 -7.22
N GLY A 61 14.21 -13.58 -6.26
CA GLY A 61 14.98 -12.34 -6.34
C GLY A 61 14.29 -11.22 -7.09
N HIS A 62 13.13 -11.48 -7.68
CA HIS A 62 12.34 -10.46 -8.36
C HIS A 62 11.05 -10.17 -7.60
N VAL A 63 10.58 -8.92 -7.68
CA VAL A 63 9.33 -8.52 -7.04
C VAL A 63 8.17 -9.09 -7.84
N GLY A 64 7.31 -9.84 -7.16
CA GLY A 64 6.08 -10.38 -7.76
C GLY A 64 4.86 -9.53 -7.47
N TRP A 65 4.83 -8.91 -6.29
CA TRP A 65 3.72 -8.09 -5.84
C TRP A 65 4.22 -6.93 -5.01
N TRP A 66 3.39 -5.90 -4.92
CA TRP A 66 3.58 -4.78 -4.01
C TRP A 66 2.40 -4.75 -3.04
N ALA A 67 2.68 -4.46 -1.78
CA ALA A 67 1.63 -4.29 -0.78
C ALA A 67 1.77 -2.93 -0.12
N ILE A 68 0.66 -2.40 0.39
CA ILE A 68 0.62 -1.12 1.08
C ILE A 68 -0.12 -1.30 2.40
N CYS A 69 0.39 -0.64 3.44
CA CYS A 69 -0.20 -0.69 4.79
C CYS A 69 0.20 0.56 5.56
N GLY A 70 -0.63 0.94 6.51
CA GLY A 70 -0.40 2.09 7.38
C GLY A 70 -1.72 2.67 7.86
N ASP A 71 -1.82 3.97 7.94
CA ASP A 71 -3.08 4.67 8.26
C ASP A 71 -3.93 4.82 7.00
N LEU A 72 -4.22 3.66 6.37
CA LEU A 72 -4.97 3.57 5.12
C LEU A 72 -5.32 2.09 4.91
N PRO A 73 -6.18 1.76 3.95
CA PRO A 73 -6.52 0.37 3.68
C PRO A 73 -5.30 -0.44 3.28
N THR A 74 -5.21 -1.67 3.80
CA THR A 74 -4.18 -2.61 3.36
C THR A 74 -4.61 -3.20 2.02
N ASP A 75 -3.69 -3.25 1.07
CA ASP A 75 -3.99 -3.71 -0.28
C ASP A 75 -2.73 -4.28 -0.93
N TYR A 76 -2.89 -4.97 -2.04
CA TYR A 76 -1.76 -5.46 -2.82
C TYR A 76 -2.08 -5.39 -4.32
N LEU A 77 -1.03 -5.39 -5.13
CA LEU A 77 -1.17 -5.43 -6.59
C LEU A 77 -0.03 -6.26 -7.20
N LEU A 78 -0.29 -6.78 -8.38
CA LEU A 78 0.71 -7.53 -9.14
C LEU A 78 1.79 -6.56 -9.62
N ALA A 79 3.05 -6.90 -9.38
CA ALA A 79 4.15 -6.03 -9.77
C ALA A 79 4.24 -5.87 -11.29
N ALA A 80 4.17 -6.98 -12.03
CA ALA A 80 4.29 -6.96 -13.50
C ALA A 80 5.48 -6.09 -13.93
N ALA A 81 5.23 -4.96 -14.59
CA ALA A 81 6.26 -4.03 -15.03
C ALA A 81 6.62 -2.96 -13.98
N ILE A 82 5.97 -3.00 -12.82
CA ILE A 82 6.20 -2.01 -11.75
C ILE A 82 7.43 -2.44 -10.95
N LYS A 83 8.55 -1.76 -11.14
CA LYS A 83 9.83 -2.13 -10.56
C LYS A 83 10.32 -1.21 -9.45
N HIS A 84 9.60 -0.12 -9.18
CA HIS A 84 9.97 0.86 -8.17
C HIS A 84 8.81 1.14 -7.24
N PRO A 85 9.08 1.33 -5.94
CA PRO A 85 7.99 1.64 -4.99
C PRO A 85 7.24 2.93 -5.34
N ARG A 86 7.90 3.91 -5.92
CA ARG A 86 7.25 5.15 -6.36
C ARG A 86 6.16 4.89 -7.40
N LYS A 87 6.44 4.01 -8.37
CA LYS A 87 5.46 3.62 -9.39
C LYS A 87 4.35 2.77 -8.78
N ALA A 88 4.70 1.92 -7.82
CA ALA A 88 3.69 1.15 -7.09
C ALA A 88 2.73 2.07 -6.36
N MET A 89 3.23 3.12 -5.73
CA MET A 89 2.37 4.09 -5.04
C MET A 89 1.40 4.76 -5.99
N LEU A 90 1.86 5.18 -7.18
CA LEU A 90 0.97 5.74 -8.21
C LEU A 90 -0.09 4.74 -8.64
N ALA A 91 0.29 3.46 -8.79
CA ALA A 91 -0.65 2.41 -9.18
C ALA A 91 -1.74 2.23 -8.11
N PHE A 92 -1.37 2.22 -6.83
CA PHE A 92 -2.35 2.17 -5.75
C PHE A 92 -3.26 3.40 -5.77
N ALA A 93 -2.70 4.59 -5.97
CA ALA A 93 -3.49 5.81 -6.05
C ALA A 93 -4.51 5.73 -7.18
N ASP A 94 -4.09 5.29 -8.36
CA ASP A 94 -4.98 5.16 -9.51
C ASP A 94 -6.07 4.12 -9.27
N ASN A 95 -5.70 2.96 -8.71
CA ASN A 95 -6.66 1.89 -8.41
C ASN A 95 -7.70 2.34 -7.39
N TRP A 96 -7.27 3.02 -6.33
CA TRP A 96 -8.19 3.47 -5.30
C TRP A 96 -9.12 4.58 -5.81
N LYS A 97 -8.62 5.43 -6.68
CA LYS A 97 -9.47 6.45 -7.31
C LYS A 97 -10.53 5.79 -8.19
N GLU A 98 -10.16 4.76 -8.91
CA GLU A 98 -11.08 3.98 -9.75
C GLU A 98 -12.14 3.29 -8.91
N VAL A 99 -11.74 2.68 -7.78
CA VAL A 99 -12.68 2.05 -6.86
C VAL A 99 -13.66 3.10 -6.31
N ALA A 100 -13.15 4.26 -5.87
CA ALA A 100 -13.99 5.32 -5.35
C ALA A 100 -14.98 5.83 -6.42
N SER A 101 -14.53 5.96 -7.65
CA SER A 101 -15.38 6.34 -8.76
C SER A 101 -16.49 5.32 -9.02
N SER A 102 -16.13 4.03 -8.98
CA SER A 102 -17.11 2.94 -9.14
C SER A 102 -18.12 2.93 -8.02
N MET A 103 -17.69 3.18 -6.77
CA MET A 103 -18.59 3.28 -5.63
C MET A 103 -19.56 4.45 -5.78
N THR A 104 -19.07 5.60 -6.24
CA THR A 104 -19.91 6.78 -6.48
C THR A 104 -20.97 6.48 -7.55
N LYS A 105 -20.59 5.76 -8.58
CA LYS A 105 -21.50 5.38 -9.67
C LYS A 105 -22.30 4.11 -9.35
N ARG A 106 -22.03 3.49 -8.19
CA ARG A 106 -22.66 2.22 -7.79
C ARG A 106 -22.40 1.09 -8.79
N VAL A 107 -21.20 1.10 -9.39
CA VAL A 107 -20.78 0.08 -10.35
C VAL A 107 -19.64 -0.72 -9.69
N PRO A 108 -19.76 -2.07 -9.59
CA PRO A 108 -18.69 -2.88 -9.02
C PRO A 108 -17.40 -2.76 -9.82
N HIS A 109 -16.27 -2.68 -9.13
CA HIS A 109 -14.97 -2.69 -9.77
C HIS A 109 -14.53 -4.15 -9.97
N PRO A 110 -14.21 -4.58 -11.19
CA PRO A 110 -13.97 -5.99 -11.47
C PRO A 110 -12.65 -6.55 -10.94
N HIS A 111 -11.68 -5.70 -10.62
CA HIS A 111 -10.33 -6.15 -10.27
C HIS A 111 -9.93 -5.88 -8.83
N ILE A 112 -10.72 -5.15 -8.08
CA ILE A 112 -10.37 -4.74 -6.72
C ILE A 112 -11.55 -4.96 -5.79
N SER A 113 -11.26 -5.54 -4.62
CA SER A 113 -12.27 -5.80 -3.61
C SER A 113 -11.81 -5.16 -2.28
N ILE A 114 -12.08 -3.87 -2.14
CA ILE A 114 -11.76 -3.09 -0.95
C ILE A 114 -13.04 -2.55 -0.34
N GLY A 115 -13.15 -2.66 0.99
CA GLY A 115 -14.26 -2.09 1.72
C GLY A 115 -15.53 -2.91 1.62
N PRO A 116 -16.68 -2.35 2.05
CA PRO A 116 -17.95 -3.07 2.04
C PRO A 116 -18.46 -3.30 0.63
N SER A 117 -19.34 -4.30 0.48
CA SER A 117 -19.91 -4.66 -0.83
C SER A 117 -20.86 -3.59 -1.35
N GLU A 118 -21.39 -2.73 -0.48
CA GLU A 118 -22.31 -1.68 -0.88
C GLU A 118 -21.65 -0.30 -0.83
N PRO A 119 -22.00 0.60 -1.75
CA PRO A 119 -21.45 1.94 -1.76
C PRO A 119 -21.76 2.70 -0.45
N ASN A 120 -20.77 3.40 0.06
CA ASN A 120 -20.88 4.21 1.26
C ASN A 120 -20.17 5.54 0.98
N ALA A 121 -20.90 6.65 1.13
CA ALA A 121 -20.38 7.98 0.79
C ALA A 121 -19.15 8.36 1.63
N GLU A 122 -19.13 7.97 2.91
CA GLU A 122 -17.99 8.26 3.78
C GLU A 122 -16.78 7.46 3.36
N LEU A 123 -16.94 6.16 3.09
CA LEU A 123 -15.85 5.31 2.64
C LEU A 123 -15.32 5.77 1.28
N THR A 124 -16.21 6.16 0.37
CA THR A 124 -15.83 6.71 -0.93
C THR A 124 -14.97 7.95 -0.76
N ALA A 125 -15.40 8.88 0.10
CA ALA A 125 -14.64 10.09 0.38
C ALA A 125 -13.29 9.79 1.01
N GLN A 126 -13.22 8.81 1.91
CA GLN A 126 -11.95 8.38 2.51
C GLN A 126 -11.01 7.81 1.46
N LEU A 127 -11.50 6.96 0.57
CA LEU A 127 -10.69 6.41 -0.51
C LEU A 127 -10.15 7.50 -1.44
N GLU A 128 -10.98 8.48 -1.77
CA GLU A 128 -10.54 9.59 -2.60
C GLU A 128 -9.43 10.40 -1.91
N ARG A 129 -9.58 10.70 -0.62
CA ARG A 129 -8.56 11.42 0.14
C ARG A 129 -7.26 10.62 0.23
N ARG A 130 -7.35 9.30 0.48
CA ARG A 130 -6.17 8.44 0.54
C ARG A 130 -5.50 8.32 -0.82
N SER A 131 -6.28 8.21 -1.90
CA SER A 131 -5.75 8.22 -3.26
C SER A 131 -4.96 9.51 -3.54
N ASP A 132 -5.54 10.65 -3.19
CA ASP A 132 -4.89 11.94 -3.38
C ASP A 132 -3.61 12.06 -2.55
N LEU A 133 -3.62 11.56 -1.32
CA LEU A 133 -2.43 11.54 -0.46
C LEU A 133 -1.32 10.71 -1.08
N LEU A 134 -1.63 9.52 -1.56
CA LEU A 134 -0.63 8.66 -2.22
C LEU A 134 -0.06 9.34 -3.46
N ARG A 135 -0.91 10.01 -4.23
CA ARG A 135 -0.46 10.73 -5.42
C ARG A 135 0.47 11.88 -5.05
N GLN A 136 0.15 12.62 -3.99
CA GLN A 136 1.03 13.69 -3.51
C GLN A 136 2.39 13.15 -3.11
N PHE A 137 2.44 12.05 -2.35
CA PHE A 137 3.71 11.42 -1.99
C PHE A 137 4.48 10.99 -3.24
N ALA A 138 3.80 10.33 -4.19
CA ALA A 138 4.45 9.82 -5.39
C ALA A 138 5.02 10.93 -6.27
N GLN A 139 4.40 12.11 -6.25
CA GLN A 139 4.82 13.25 -7.07
C GLN A 139 5.83 14.16 -6.36
N ASP A 140 6.06 13.95 -5.08
CA ASP A 140 7.01 14.74 -4.30
C ASP A 140 8.42 14.16 -4.47
N ASP A 141 9.22 14.76 -5.34
CA ASP A 141 10.57 14.29 -5.61
C ASP A 141 11.45 14.23 -4.35
N SER A 142 11.19 15.10 -3.37
CA SER A 142 11.98 15.11 -2.14
C SER A 142 11.71 13.91 -1.24
N ALA A 143 10.57 13.22 -1.42
CA ALA A 143 10.22 12.02 -0.65
C ALA A 143 10.98 10.78 -1.13
N TRP A 144 11.61 10.85 -2.31
CA TRP A 144 12.29 9.72 -2.93
C TRP A 144 13.74 10.10 -3.21
N GLY A 145 14.67 9.27 -2.80
CA GLY A 145 16.07 9.48 -3.17
C GLY A 145 16.28 9.19 -4.65
N SER A 146 17.47 9.56 -5.16
CA SER A 146 17.82 9.35 -6.56
C SER A 146 17.72 7.88 -6.99
N GLN A 147 17.78 6.97 -6.04
CA GLN A 147 17.67 5.54 -6.31
C GLN A 147 16.27 5.10 -6.78
N TYR A 148 15.28 5.98 -6.63
CA TYR A 148 13.90 5.67 -7.03
C TYR A 148 13.47 6.38 -8.31
N ASP A 149 14.35 7.13 -8.92
CA ASP A 149 14.05 7.89 -10.14
C ASP A 149 14.16 7.03 -11.41
#